data_6a6fa9606d6724230822327311c9af72
#
_entry.id   6a6fa9606d6724230822327311c9af72
#
_cell.length_a   1.000
_cell.length_b   1.000
_cell.length_c   1.000
_cell.angle_alpha   90.00
_cell.angle_beta   90.00
_cell.angle_gamma   90.00
#
_symmetry.space_group_name_H-M   'P 1'
#
loop_
_entity.id
_entity.type
_entity.pdbx_description
1 polymer ?
#
loop_
_entity_poly.entity_id
_entity_poly.type
_entity_poly.pdbx_seq_one_letter_code
_entity_poly.pdbx_strand_id
1 'polypeptide(L)'
;MKFIYTSLIVIFFILPYKSHAFDDFWGATGHRVVGKIADDYLCGKTKRQVKRLLKRKSLAFVSTFADEIKSDKRYNEFYTWHYINMSHDENYEDSKVNPKGDLVTGIEFCKTIISDKNATDDDKAFYLKLLIHLVGDLHQPMHVGLQEDKGGNDFKVQWFYEDSNLHRVWDTDMIKSFGMSYNELAENADVLSKKQVKALQKGTVVDWVNETHELTKKVYASAKLGDNLKYRYSYENFNTVRSQLQIAGIRLAKVLNDLF
;
A
#
# COMPACT_ATOMS: atom_id res chain seq x y z
N MET A 1 -47.68 57.85 -3.88
CA MET A 1 -47.39 56.48 -3.39
C MET A 1 -45.96 56.19 -3.67
N LYS A 2 -45.10 56.11 -2.61
CA LYS A 2 -43.71 55.72 -2.74
C LYS A 2 -43.59 54.23 -2.37
N PHE A 3 -43.20 53.40 -3.34
CA PHE A 3 -42.93 51.99 -3.07
C PHE A 3 -41.50 51.83 -2.49
N ILE A 4 -41.40 51.32 -1.27
CA ILE A 4 -40.14 50.97 -0.63
C ILE A 4 -39.88 49.50 -0.97
N TYR A 5 -38.85 49.24 -1.78
CA TYR A 5 -38.33 47.87 -2.03
C TYR A 5 -37.39 47.49 -0.91
N THR A 6 -37.76 46.52 -0.08
CA THR A 6 -36.93 45.96 0.95
C THR A 6 -36.18 44.78 0.32
N SER A 7 -34.88 44.97 0.04
CA SER A 7 -34.02 43.87 -0.45
C SER A 7 -33.66 42.96 0.71
N LEU A 8 -34.09 41.71 0.65
CA LEU A 8 -33.75 40.66 1.59
C LEU A 8 -32.37 40.09 1.20
N ILE A 9 -31.30 40.38 1.96
CA ILE A 9 -29.97 39.79 1.78
C ILE A 9 -29.98 38.45 2.51
N VAL A 10 -29.99 37.35 1.74
CA VAL A 10 -29.80 35.99 2.28
C VAL A 10 -28.29 35.72 2.37
N ILE A 11 -27.77 35.73 3.58
CA ILE A 11 -26.36 35.35 3.85
C ILE A 11 -26.29 33.83 3.94
N PHE A 12 -25.73 33.20 2.93
CA PHE A 12 -25.38 31.78 2.98
C PHE A 12 -24.13 31.59 3.85
N PHE A 13 -24.29 31.03 5.04
CA PHE A 13 -23.20 30.51 5.84
C PHE A 13 -22.69 29.21 5.19
N ILE A 14 -21.61 29.28 4.44
CA ILE A 14 -20.88 28.11 4.00
C ILE A 14 -20.08 27.62 5.21
N LEU A 15 -20.63 26.65 5.95
CA LEU A 15 -19.85 25.92 6.95
C LEU A 15 -18.81 25.09 6.20
N PRO A 16 -17.54 25.16 6.62
CA PRO A 16 -16.53 24.30 6.02
C PRO A 16 -16.88 22.84 6.33
N TYR A 17 -17.29 22.11 5.29
CA TYR A 17 -17.50 20.67 5.38
C TYR A 17 -16.10 20.03 5.50
N LYS A 18 -15.69 19.65 6.72
CA LYS A 18 -14.53 18.80 6.90
C LYS A 18 -14.87 17.44 6.28
N SER A 19 -14.46 17.23 5.04
CA SER A 19 -14.44 15.89 4.48
C SER A 19 -13.49 15.06 5.34
N HIS A 20 -14.02 14.06 6.03
CA HIS A 20 -13.20 13.01 6.59
C HIS A 20 -12.65 12.27 5.37
N ALA A 21 -11.39 12.59 5.01
CA ALA A 21 -10.65 11.77 4.08
C ALA A 21 -10.55 10.39 4.72
N PHE A 22 -11.03 9.37 4.04
CA PHE A 22 -10.74 7.98 4.39
C PHE A 22 -9.23 7.86 4.56
N ASP A 23 -8.78 7.21 5.63
CA ASP A 23 -7.38 6.87 5.82
C ASP A 23 -6.97 5.94 4.67
N ASP A 24 -6.29 6.50 3.68
CA ASP A 24 -5.77 5.76 2.53
C ASP A 24 -4.45 5.09 2.97
N PHE A 25 -4.48 3.79 3.25
CA PHE A 25 -3.29 2.94 3.42
C PHE A 25 -2.55 2.82 2.07
N TRP A 26 -1.24 2.73 2.02
CA TRP A 26 -0.29 3.00 0.92
C TRP A 26 -0.95 3.66 -0.29
N GLY A 27 -1.56 4.75 -0.03
CA GLY A 27 -2.60 5.43 -0.76
C GLY A 27 -2.91 4.79 -2.11
N ALA A 28 -4.11 4.88 -2.58
CA ALA A 28 -4.53 4.26 -3.83
C ALA A 28 -3.51 4.43 -4.99
N THR A 29 -2.72 5.52 -4.97
CA THR A 29 -1.66 5.78 -5.95
C THR A 29 -0.51 4.79 -5.83
N GLY A 30 0.00 4.50 -4.63
CA GLY A 30 1.11 3.55 -4.42
C GLY A 30 0.74 2.14 -4.88
N HIS A 31 -0.41 1.62 -4.46
CA HIS A 31 -0.90 0.31 -4.92
C HIS A 31 -1.05 0.23 -6.43
N ARG A 32 -1.54 1.29 -7.08
CA ARG A 32 -1.65 1.35 -8.54
C ARG A 32 -0.29 1.34 -9.24
N VAL A 33 0.72 2.01 -8.67
CA VAL A 33 2.11 1.94 -9.16
C VAL A 33 2.62 0.51 -9.10
N VAL A 34 2.47 -0.16 -7.96
CA VAL A 34 2.87 -1.58 -7.77
C VAL A 34 2.20 -2.47 -8.82
N GLY A 35 0.88 -2.36 -8.98
CA GLY A 35 0.14 -3.14 -9.98
C GLY A 35 0.57 -2.83 -11.41
N LYS A 36 0.83 -1.56 -11.74
CA LYS A 36 1.29 -1.14 -13.08
C LYS A 36 2.68 -1.71 -13.39
N ILE A 37 3.63 -1.60 -12.46
CA ILE A 37 4.98 -2.15 -12.63
C ILE A 37 4.93 -3.68 -12.75
N ALA A 38 4.11 -4.36 -11.92
CA ALA A 38 3.98 -5.81 -11.99
C ALA A 38 3.51 -6.29 -13.38
N ASP A 39 2.58 -5.60 -14.02
CA ASP A 39 2.09 -5.94 -15.37
C ASP A 39 3.23 -6.05 -16.40
N ASP A 40 4.30 -5.25 -16.27
CA ASP A 40 5.42 -5.23 -17.22
C ASP A 40 6.35 -6.45 -17.04
N TYR A 41 6.37 -7.05 -15.85
CA TYR A 41 7.19 -8.21 -15.52
C TYR A 41 6.44 -9.56 -15.57
N LEU A 42 5.14 -9.58 -15.88
CA LEU A 42 4.40 -10.82 -16.07
C LEU A 42 4.82 -11.56 -17.34
N CYS A 43 5.03 -12.88 -17.22
CA CYS A 43 5.20 -13.73 -18.40
C CYS A 43 3.86 -13.86 -19.16
N GLY A 44 3.94 -14.24 -20.46
CA GLY A 44 2.76 -14.31 -21.33
C GLY A 44 1.69 -15.30 -20.84
N LYS A 45 2.07 -16.40 -20.17
CA LYS A 45 1.15 -17.37 -19.58
C LYS A 45 0.37 -16.73 -18.42
N THR A 46 1.09 -16.16 -17.46
CA THR A 46 0.52 -15.47 -16.29
C THR A 46 -0.39 -14.31 -16.71
N LYS A 47 0.06 -13.51 -17.67
CA LYS A 47 -0.72 -12.37 -18.19
C LYS A 47 -2.08 -12.81 -18.76
N ARG A 48 -2.16 -13.95 -19.44
CA ARG A 48 -3.43 -14.51 -19.94
C ARG A 48 -4.34 -14.98 -18.80
N GLN A 49 -3.80 -15.68 -17.80
CA GLN A 49 -4.58 -16.20 -16.66
C GLN A 49 -5.12 -15.06 -15.78
N VAL A 50 -4.28 -14.11 -15.44
CA VAL A 50 -4.66 -12.91 -14.67
C VAL A 50 -5.77 -12.14 -15.39
N LYS A 51 -5.62 -11.88 -16.71
CA LYS A 51 -6.67 -11.21 -17.51
C LYS A 51 -7.99 -11.98 -17.52
N ARG A 52 -7.95 -13.32 -17.55
CA ARG A 52 -9.15 -14.15 -17.48
C ARG A 52 -9.84 -14.00 -16.14
N LEU A 53 -9.12 -14.22 -15.03
CA LEU A 53 -9.67 -14.14 -13.67
C LEU A 53 -10.19 -12.74 -13.34
N LEU A 54 -9.45 -11.70 -13.68
CA LEU A 54 -9.85 -10.30 -13.40
C LEU A 54 -10.84 -9.73 -14.43
N LYS A 55 -11.41 -10.56 -15.30
CA LYS A 55 -12.37 -10.11 -16.33
C LYS A 55 -11.85 -8.89 -17.09
N ARG A 56 -10.56 -8.94 -17.52
CA ARG A 56 -9.79 -7.94 -18.26
C ARG A 56 -9.46 -6.63 -17.50
N LYS A 57 -9.75 -6.52 -16.21
CA LYS A 57 -9.27 -5.40 -15.39
C LYS A 57 -7.76 -5.52 -15.20
N SER A 58 -7.06 -4.37 -15.14
CA SER A 58 -5.61 -4.33 -14.90
C SER A 58 -5.28 -4.61 -13.43
N LEU A 59 -4.01 -5.01 -13.16
CA LEU A 59 -3.52 -5.14 -11.79
C LEU A 59 -3.64 -3.80 -11.04
N ALA A 60 -3.28 -2.69 -11.69
CA ALA A 60 -3.40 -1.35 -11.11
C ALA A 60 -4.85 -0.99 -10.71
N PHE A 61 -5.85 -1.40 -11.49
CA PHE A 61 -7.25 -1.12 -11.18
C PHE A 61 -7.73 -1.88 -9.93
N VAL A 62 -7.31 -3.13 -9.77
CA VAL A 62 -7.79 -3.99 -8.66
C VAL A 62 -6.90 -3.92 -7.42
N SER A 63 -5.77 -3.23 -7.48
CA SER A 63 -4.80 -3.19 -6.37
C SER A 63 -5.30 -2.50 -5.11
N THR A 64 -6.36 -1.70 -5.20
CA THR A 64 -7.01 -1.02 -4.06
C THR A 64 -8.14 -1.84 -3.42
N PHE A 65 -8.46 -3.00 -3.99
CA PHE A 65 -9.64 -3.79 -3.61
C PHE A 65 -9.68 -4.16 -2.12
N ALA A 66 -8.56 -4.53 -1.52
CA ALA A 66 -8.53 -4.95 -0.12
C ALA A 66 -8.87 -3.80 0.83
N ASP A 67 -8.51 -2.56 0.49
CA ASP A 67 -8.93 -1.37 1.24
C ASP A 67 -10.41 -1.04 1.03
N GLU A 68 -10.89 -1.16 -0.20
CA GLU A 68 -12.29 -0.88 -0.53
C GLU A 68 -13.24 -1.76 0.29
N ILE A 69 -12.91 -3.06 0.46
CA ILE A 69 -13.75 -3.99 1.22
C ILE A 69 -13.71 -3.79 2.74
N LYS A 70 -12.74 -3.04 3.30
CA LYS A 70 -12.73 -2.66 4.72
C LYS A 70 -13.98 -1.91 5.16
N SER A 71 -14.67 -1.28 4.24
CA SER A 71 -15.96 -0.61 4.49
C SER A 71 -17.10 -1.60 4.80
N ASP A 72 -16.95 -2.88 4.46
CA ASP A 72 -17.95 -3.93 4.63
C ASP A 72 -17.55 -4.90 5.76
N LYS A 73 -18.33 -4.93 6.83
CA LYS A 73 -18.08 -5.76 8.02
C LYS A 73 -17.94 -7.27 7.73
N ARG A 74 -18.48 -7.75 6.61
CA ARG A 74 -18.35 -9.15 6.18
C ARG A 74 -16.90 -9.56 5.94
N TYR A 75 -16.01 -8.58 5.68
CA TYR A 75 -14.61 -8.79 5.36
C TYR A 75 -13.66 -8.38 6.50
N ASN A 76 -14.18 -8.18 7.72
CA ASN A 76 -13.37 -7.79 8.89
C ASN A 76 -12.25 -8.80 9.22
N GLU A 77 -12.39 -10.04 8.80
CA GLU A 77 -11.37 -11.07 8.98
C GLU A 77 -10.06 -10.75 8.26
N PHE A 78 -10.10 -10.01 7.16
CA PHE A 78 -8.92 -9.63 6.40
C PHE A 78 -8.23 -8.37 6.94
N TYR A 79 -8.80 -7.69 7.93
CA TYR A 79 -8.27 -6.41 8.43
C TYR A 79 -6.84 -6.52 8.95
N THR A 80 -6.51 -7.59 9.68
CA THR A 80 -5.17 -7.80 10.24
C THR A 80 -4.15 -8.27 9.21
N TRP A 81 -4.58 -8.68 8.02
CA TRP A 81 -3.68 -9.14 6.95
C TRP A 81 -2.88 -8.01 6.29
N HIS A 82 -3.25 -6.76 6.52
CA HIS A 82 -2.59 -5.60 5.93
C HIS A 82 -1.27 -5.22 6.59
N TYR A 83 -0.94 -5.78 7.76
CA TYR A 83 0.25 -5.36 8.52
C TYR A 83 0.84 -6.48 9.36
N ILE A 84 2.07 -6.24 9.80
CA ILE A 84 2.78 -7.01 10.82
C ILE A 84 3.27 -6.03 11.88
N ASN A 85 3.11 -6.37 13.14
CA ASN A 85 3.68 -5.62 14.24
C ASN A 85 4.84 -6.41 14.84
N MET A 86 6.04 -5.85 14.78
CA MET A 86 7.28 -6.47 15.28
C MET A 86 8.08 -5.47 16.10
N SER A 87 8.80 -5.95 17.12
CA SER A 87 9.81 -5.15 17.82
C SER A 87 11.02 -4.92 16.92
N HIS A 88 11.76 -3.81 17.12
CA HIS A 88 12.92 -3.51 16.29
C HIS A 88 14.03 -4.60 16.36
N ASP A 89 14.10 -5.35 17.46
CA ASP A 89 15.15 -6.35 17.70
C ASP A 89 14.74 -7.78 17.29
N GLU A 90 13.55 -7.95 16.68
CA GLU A 90 13.02 -9.24 16.27
C GLU A 90 13.05 -9.40 14.75
N ASN A 91 13.17 -10.65 14.28
CA ASN A 91 12.82 -11.07 12.93
C ASN A 91 11.40 -11.66 12.95
N TYR A 92 10.79 -11.81 11.79
CA TYR A 92 9.42 -12.32 11.70
C TYR A 92 9.27 -13.72 12.33
N GLU A 93 10.27 -14.58 12.15
CA GLU A 93 10.27 -15.95 12.67
C GLU A 93 10.25 -16.01 14.20
N ASP A 94 10.78 -14.98 14.86
CA ASP A 94 10.84 -14.86 16.32
C ASP A 94 9.67 -14.05 16.88
N SER A 95 8.92 -13.36 16.00
CA SER A 95 7.83 -12.48 16.38
C SER A 95 6.55 -13.25 16.71
N LYS A 96 5.69 -12.62 17.49
CA LYS A 96 4.37 -13.19 17.81
C LYS A 96 3.39 -12.95 16.67
N VAL A 97 3.12 -13.97 15.87
CA VAL A 97 2.10 -13.93 14.82
C VAL A 97 0.73 -13.59 15.40
N ASN A 98 0.00 -12.69 14.74
CA ASN A 98 -1.36 -12.35 15.15
C ASN A 98 -2.29 -13.59 15.04
N PRO A 99 -3.03 -13.98 16.09
CA PRO A 99 -3.94 -15.15 16.03
C PRO A 99 -5.02 -15.06 14.94
N LYS A 100 -5.35 -13.87 14.47
CA LYS A 100 -6.30 -13.64 13.36
C LYS A 100 -5.61 -13.64 11.98
N GLY A 101 -4.33 -13.97 11.94
CA GLY A 101 -3.48 -13.83 10.77
C GLY A 101 -2.89 -12.42 10.64
N ASP A 102 -1.87 -12.32 9.83
CA ASP A 102 -1.14 -11.12 9.49
C ASP A 102 -0.81 -11.11 7.98
N LEU A 103 0.04 -10.21 7.57
CA LEU A 103 0.41 -10.00 6.18
C LEU A 103 1.05 -11.25 5.53
N VAL A 104 1.91 -11.96 6.24
CA VAL A 104 2.55 -13.20 5.72
C VAL A 104 1.50 -14.30 5.57
N THR A 105 0.72 -14.53 6.63
CA THR A 105 -0.33 -15.56 6.62
C THR A 105 -1.39 -15.27 5.57
N GLY A 106 -1.76 -14.00 5.37
CA GLY A 106 -2.69 -13.55 4.33
C GLY A 106 -2.18 -13.82 2.92
N ILE A 107 -0.92 -13.48 2.64
CA ILE A 107 -0.28 -13.75 1.35
C ILE A 107 -0.24 -15.25 1.06
N GLU A 108 0.22 -16.07 2.01
CA GLU A 108 0.32 -17.52 1.82
C GLU A 108 -1.06 -18.18 1.67
N PHE A 109 -2.06 -17.70 2.41
CA PHE A 109 -3.45 -18.17 2.25
C PHE A 109 -4.00 -17.85 0.85
N CYS A 110 -3.80 -16.63 0.36
CA CYS A 110 -4.20 -16.24 -0.99
C CYS A 110 -3.54 -17.15 -2.06
N LYS A 111 -2.22 -17.41 -1.92
CA LYS A 111 -1.49 -18.30 -2.82
C LYS A 111 -2.08 -19.71 -2.83
N THR A 112 -2.46 -20.23 -1.65
CA THR A 112 -3.06 -21.56 -1.52
C THR A 112 -4.38 -21.65 -2.29
N ILE A 113 -5.30 -20.69 -2.11
CA ILE A 113 -6.60 -20.70 -2.81
C ILE A 113 -6.43 -20.53 -4.32
N ILE A 114 -5.53 -19.63 -4.76
CA ILE A 114 -5.28 -19.41 -6.19
C ILE A 114 -4.75 -20.68 -6.86
N SER A 115 -3.92 -21.46 -6.16
CA SER A 115 -3.32 -22.70 -6.65
C SER A 115 -4.25 -23.91 -6.55
N ASP A 116 -5.30 -23.85 -5.75
CA ASP A 116 -6.23 -24.97 -5.57
C ASP A 116 -7.01 -25.25 -6.86
N LYS A 117 -6.91 -26.48 -7.37
CA LYS A 117 -7.62 -26.91 -8.58
C LYS A 117 -9.14 -26.96 -8.38
N ASN A 118 -9.61 -27.10 -7.14
CA ASN A 118 -11.04 -27.19 -6.79
C ASN A 118 -11.66 -25.82 -6.49
N ALA A 119 -10.86 -24.77 -6.26
CA ALA A 119 -11.37 -23.42 -6.03
C ALA A 119 -12.02 -22.85 -7.29
N THR A 120 -13.14 -22.16 -7.13
CA THR A 120 -13.85 -21.51 -8.23
C THR A 120 -13.06 -20.34 -8.82
N ASP A 121 -13.35 -19.96 -10.06
CA ASP A 121 -12.74 -18.78 -10.67
C ASP A 121 -13.09 -17.49 -9.92
N ASP A 122 -14.25 -17.40 -9.29
CA ASP A 122 -14.64 -16.22 -8.50
C ASP A 122 -13.87 -16.17 -7.18
N ASP A 123 -13.64 -17.29 -6.49
CA ASP A 123 -12.76 -17.35 -5.32
C ASP A 123 -11.32 -16.98 -5.69
N LYS A 124 -10.79 -17.58 -6.75
CA LYS A 124 -9.44 -17.23 -7.25
C LYS A 124 -9.33 -15.76 -7.60
N ALA A 125 -10.35 -15.17 -8.22
CA ALA A 125 -10.36 -13.75 -8.55
C ALA A 125 -10.42 -12.86 -7.30
N PHE A 126 -11.17 -13.28 -6.27
CA PHE A 126 -11.24 -12.57 -5.00
C PHE A 126 -9.89 -12.55 -4.30
N TYR A 127 -9.29 -13.73 -4.06
CA TYR A 127 -8.00 -13.85 -3.39
C TYR A 127 -6.83 -13.31 -4.22
N LEU A 128 -6.92 -13.31 -5.56
CA LEU A 128 -5.94 -12.65 -6.43
C LEU A 128 -5.93 -11.14 -6.20
N LYS A 129 -7.09 -10.50 -6.03
CA LYS A 129 -7.15 -9.07 -5.72
C LYS A 129 -6.57 -8.74 -4.34
N LEU A 130 -6.84 -9.59 -3.33
CA LEU A 130 -6.20 -9.47 -2.02
C LEU A 130 -4.68 -9.62 -2.13
N LEU A 131 -4.20 -10.67 -2.80
CA LEU A 131 -2.76 -10.93 -2.97
C LEU A 131 -2.02 -9.74 -3.62
N ILE A 132 -2.61 -9.14 -4.66
CA ILE A 132 -2.03 -7.99 -5.35
C ILE A 132 -1.82 -6.82 -4.38
N HIS A 133 -2.79 -6.56 -3.51
CA HIS A 133 -2.73 -5.50 -2.50
C HIS A 133 -1.70 -5.83 -1.41
N LEU A 134 -1.81 -7.01 -0.80
CA LEU A 134 -0.98 -7.42 0.34
C LEU A 134 0.52 -7.46 0.00
N VAL A 135 0.88 -7.86 -1.22
CA VAL A 135 2.29 -7.76 -1.66
C VAL A 135 2.73 -6.30 -1.77
N GLY A 136 1.84 -5.38 -2.08
CA GLY A 136 2.09 -3.94 -1.98
C GLY A 136 2.38 -3.54 -0.53
N ASP A 137 1.46 -3.83 0.39
CA ASP A 137 1.57 -3.52 1.83
C ASP A 137 2.90 -4.01 2.44
N LEU A 138 3.32 -5.23 2.07
CA LEU A 138 4.55 -5.84 2.55
C LEU A 138 5.80 -4.96 2.31
N HIS A 139 5.80 -4.13 1.28
CA HIS A 139 6.93 -3.27 0.93
C HIS A 139 6.79 -1.84 1.44
N GLN A 140 5.69 -1.53 2.14
CA GLN A 140 5.52 -0.26 2.83
C GLN A 140 6.07 -0.38 4.26
N PRO A 141 7.14 0.39 4.61
CA PRO A 141 7.84 0.17 5.88
C PRO A 141 6.95 0.22 7.12
N MET A 142 5.96 1.12 7.15
CA MET A 142 5.10 1.28 8.32
C MET A 142 4.04 0.17 8.46
N HIS A 143 3.84 -0.67 7.41
CA HIS A 143 3.04 -1.89 7.52
C HIS A 143 3.80 -3.06 8.20
N VAL A 144 5.10 -2.89 8.43
CA VAL A 144 5.96 -3.80 9.22
C VAL A 144 6.56 -2.99 10.37
N GLY A 145 5.70 -2.34 11.15
CA GLY A 145 6.06 -1.36 12.16
C GLY A 145 5.93 -1.87 13.60
N LEU A 146 6.09 -0.96 14.55
CA LEU A 146 5.98 -1.26 15.97
C LEU A 146 4.51 -1.45 16.40
N GLN A 147 4.27 -2.36 17.34
CA GLN A 147 2.95 -2.56 17.89
C GLN A 147 2.52 -1.38 18.78
N GLU A 148 3.45 -0.80 19.52
CA GLU A 148 3.21 0.24 20.53
C GLU A 148 2.58 1.49 19.93
N ASP A 149 2.90 1.80 18.67
CA ASP A 149 2.39 2.97 17.95
C ASP A 149 1.55 2.62 16.72
N LYS A 150 1.12 1.36 16.63
CA LYS A 150 0.29 0.85 15.52
C LYS A 150 0.93 1.09 14.15
N GLY A 151 2.22 0.76 14.02
CA GLY A 151 2.97 0.97 12.80
C GLY A 151 3.10 2.45 12.45
N GLY A 152 3.40 3.32 13.41
CA GLY A 152 3.58 4.75 13.22
C GLY A 152 2.29 5.58 13.12
N ASN A 153 1.11 4.97 13.29
CA ASN A 153 -0.14 5.72 13.33
C ASN A 153 -0.27 6.62 14.56
N ASP A 154 0.32 6.21 15.68
CA ASP A 154 0.38 7.01 16.90
C ASP A 154 1.66 7.87 16.98
N PHE A 155 2.59 7.73 16.04
CA PHE A 155 3.77 8.58 15.89
C PHE A 155 3.37 9.90 15.20
N LYS A 156 2.87 10.88 15.98
CA LYS A 156 2.31 12.12 15.46
C LYS A 156 3.41 13.05 14.95
N VAL A 157 3.21 13.55 13.74
CA VAL A 157 4.03 14.57 13.05
C VAL A 157 3.11 15.55 12.33
N GLN A 158 3.67 16.60 11.75
CA GLN A 158 2.97 17.44 10.78
C GLN A 158 3.55 17.23 9.39
N TRP A 159 2.71 17.30 8.37
CA TRP A 159 3.09 17.34 6.98
C TRP A 159 2.69 18.70 6.39
N PHE A 160 3.69 19.55 6.13
CA PHE A 160 3.46 20.94 5.69
C PHE A 160 2.50 21.71 6.61
N TYR A 161 2.69 21.61 7.92
CA TYR A 161 1.90 22.22 9.00
C TYR A 161 0.50 21.62 9.23
N GLU A 162 0.08 20.64 8.44
CA GLU A 162 -1.16 19.88 8.65
C GLU A 162 -0.88 18.66 9.53
N ASP A 163 -1.80 18.35 10.43
CA ASP A 163 -1.67 17.21 11.32
C ASP A 163 -1.62 15.90 10.53
N SER A 164 -0.62 15.07 10.82
CA SER A 164 -0.38 13.78 10.19
C SER A 164 0.24 12.80 11.20
N ASN A 165 0.68 11.66 10.71
CA ASN A 165 1.47 10.69 11.46
C ASN A 165 2.51 10.06 10.52
N LEU A 166 3.53 9.41 11.08
CA LEU A 166 4.62 8.86 10.30
C LEU A 166 4.15 7.79 9.31
N HIS A 167 3.16 6.97 9.71
CA HIS A 167 2.53 6.00 8.80
C HIS A 167 1.99 6.69 7.56
N ARG A 168 1.10 7.66 7.75
CA ARG A 168 0.44 8.37 6.64
C ARG A 168 1.41 9.14 5.75
N VAL A 169 2.48 9.71 6.33
CA VAL A 169 3.51 10.41 5.55
C VAL A 169 4.16 9.47 4.54
N TRP A 170 4.50 8.24 4.95
CA TRP A 170 5.11 7.23 4.08
C TRP A 170 4.12 6.57 3.14
N ASP A 171 2.91 6.42 3.60
CA ASP A 171 1.86 5.73 2.88
C ASP A 171 1.22 6.58 1.78
N THR A 172 1.00 7.84 2.06
CA THR A 172 0.15 8.71 1.25
C THR A 172 0.77 10.08 0.98
N ASP A 173 1.21 10.81 2.02
CA ASP A 173 1.44 12.24 1.91
C ASP A 173 2.62 12.58 1.00
N MET A 174 3.74 11.83 1.09
CA MET A 174 4.90 12.02 0.19
C MET A 174 4.54 11.74 -1.27
N ILE A 175 3.78 10.67 -1.54
CA ILE A 175 3.38 10.29 -2.90
C ILE A 175 2.45 11.35 -3.51
N LYS A 176 1.43 11.78 -2.74
CA LYS A 176 0.51 12.84 -3.19
C LYS A 176 1.21 14.16 -3.44
N SER A 177 2.12 14.57 -2.53
CA SER A 177 2.84 15.83 -2.63
C SER A 177 3.85 15.86 -3.78
N PHE A 178 4.32 14.70 -4.24
CA PHE A 178 5.19 14.61 -5.40
C PHE A 178 4.48 14.97 -6.70
N GLY A 179 3.15 14.81 -6.76
CA GLY A 179 2.30 15.33 -7.82
C GLY A 179 2.29 14.54 -9.13
N MET A 180 2.94 13.38 -9.19
CA MET A 180 2.86 12.47 -10.33
C MET A 180 1.65 11.53 -10.21
N SER A 181 1.00 11.22 -11.32
CA SER A 181 0.05 10.12 -11.43
C SER A 181 0.75 8.77 -11.23
N TYR A 182 -0.02 7.72 -10.93
CA TYR A 182 0.54 6.37 -10.80
C TYR A 182 1.20 5.87 -12.09
N ASN A 183 0.71 6.29 -13.26
CA ASN A 183 1.33 5.95 -14.54
C ASN A 183 2.71 6.62 -14.67
N GLU A 184 2.79 7.91 -14.41
CA GLU A 184 4.06 8.66 -14.48
C GLU A 184 5.08 8.11 -13.49
N LEU A 185 4.68 7.78 -12.26
CA LEU A 185 5.58 7.16 -11.28
C LEU A 185 6.09 5.79 -11.74
N ALA A 186 5.22 4.96 -12.32
CA ALA A 186 5.60 3.64 -12.81
C ALA A 186 6.50 3.72 -14.07
N GLU A 187 6.22 4.63 -15.00
CA GLU A 187 7.00 4.85 -16.22
C GLU A 187 8.39 5.44 -15.93
N ASN A 188 8.53 6.15 -14.82
CA ASN A 188 9.80 6.70 -14.33
C ASN A 188 10.48 5.83 -13.26
N ALA A 189 10.11 4.55 -13.15
CA ALA A 189 10.87 3.58 -12.36
C ALA A 189 12.28 3.38 -12.96
N ASP A 190 13.23 3.01 -12.10
CA ASP A 190 14.62 2.84 -12.53
C ASP A 190 14.76 1.72 -13.57
N VAL A 191 15.58 1.96 -14.59
CA VAL A 191 15.89 0.96 -15.61
C VAL A 191 16.83 -0.08 -15.02
N LEU A 192 16.33 -1.31 -14.81
CA LEU A 192 17.09 -2.41 -14.20
C LEU A 192 17.51 -3.44 -15.25
N SER A 193 18.75 -3.92 -15.12
CA SER A 193 19.22 -5.07 -15.88
C SER A 193 18.50 -6.36 -15.43
N LYS A 194 18.46 -7.37 -16.31
CA LYS A 194 17.89 -8.69 -15.96
C LYS A 194 18.53 -9.31 -14.71
N LYS A 195 19.84 -9.05 -14.47
CA LYS A 195 20.56 -9.51 -13.29
C LYS A 195 20.04 -8.84 -12.01
N GLN A 196 19.80 -7.53 -12.04
CA GLN A 196 19.22 -6.78 -10.92
C GLN A 196 17.79 -7.23 -10.64
N VAL A 197 16.94 -7.36 -11.65
CA VAL A 197 15.57 -7.88 -11.49
C VAL A 197 15.57 -9.25 -10.82
N LYS A 198 16.40 -10.19 -11.31
CA LYS A 198 16.55 -11.53 -10.69
C LYS A 198 17.08 -11.46 -9.25
N ALA A 199 17.92 -10.49 -8.92
CA ALA A 199 18.41 -10.29 -7.56
C ALA A 199 17.27 -9.83 -6.63
N LEU A 200 16.44 -8.87 -7.06
CA LEU A 200 15.29 -8.39 -6.29
C LEU A 200 14.21 -9.47 -6.07
N GLN A 201 14.09 -10.42 -7.00
CA GLN A 201 13.14 -11.53 -6.91
C GLN A 201 13.59 -12.68 -6.01
N LYS A 202 14.81 -12.63 -5.44
CA LYS A 202 15.28 -13.66 -4.51
C LYS A 202 14.56 -13.57 -3.18
N GLY A 203 14.58 -14.70 -2.46
CA GLY A 203 14.01 -14.82 -1.13
C GLY A 203 12.55 -15.25 -1.14
N THR A 204 12.03 -15.43 0.06
CA THR A 204 10.65 -15.78 0.39
C THR A 204 9.89 -14.53 0.83
N VAL A 205 8.58 -14.67 1.07
CA VAL A 205 7.76 -13.60 1.66
C VAL A 205 8.33 -13.16 3.01
N VAL A 206 8.81 -14.10 3.83
CA VAL A 206 9.41 -13.83 5.15
C VAL A 206 10.73 -13.05 5.01
N ASP A 207 11.60 -13.44 4.08
CA ASP A 207 12.82 -12.68 3.81
C ASP A 207 12.51 -11.23 3.43
N TRP A 208 11.47 -11.01 2.62
CA TRP A 208 11.05 -9.66 2.20
C TRP A 208 10.46 -8.84 3.35
N VAL A 209 9.72 -9.50 4.29
CA VAL A 209 9.27 -8.84 5.52
C VAL A 209 10.46 -8.37 6.34
N ASN A 210 11.46 -9.23 6.58
CA ASN A 210 12.65 -8.89 7.34
C ASN A 210 13.44 -7.75 6.67
N GLU A 211 13.56 -7.74 5.33
CA GLU A 211 14.16 -6.62 4.58
C GLU A 211 13.40 -5.32 4.80
N THR A 212 12.06 -5.36 4.73
CA THR A 212 11.21 -4.18 4.96
C THR A 212 11.31 -3.72 6.40
N HIS A 213 11.39 -4.64 7.37
CA HIS A 213 11.55 -4.31 8.79
C HIS A 213 12.87 -3.57 9.07
N GLU A 214 13.98 -3.98 8.44
CA GLU A 214 15.25 -3.24 8.53
C GLU A 214 15.14 -1.81 7.95
N LEU A 215 14.31 -1.62 6.94
CA LEU A 215 14.01 -0.28 6.43
C LEU A 215 13.13 0.50 7.40
N THR A 216 12.17 -0.13 8.05
CA THR A 216 11.29 0.47 9.05
C THR A 216 12.07 1.12 10.19
N LYS A 217 13.13 0.48 10.68
CA LYS A 217 14.05 1.06 11.69
C LYS A 217 14.64 2.40 11.24
N LYS A 218 15.03 2.48 9.96
CA LYS A 218 15.56 3.73 9.37
C LYS A 218 14.48 4.80 9.24
N VAL A 219 13.25 4.40 8.94
CA VAL A 219 12.11 5.32 8.85
C VAL A 219 11.82 5.93 10.23
N TYR A 220 11.77 5.13 11.28
CA TYR A 220 11.61 5.65 12.66
C TYR A 220 12.75 6.59 13.06
N ALA A 221 13.99 6.28 12.66
CA ALA A 221 15.14 7.14 12.95
C ALA A 221 15.16 8.45 12.15
N SER A 222 14.36 8.57 11.09
CA SER A 222 14.34 9.73 10.18
C SER A 222 13.49 10.90 10.67
N ALA A 223 12.68 10.73 11.72
CA ALA A 223 11.78 11.75 12.26
C ALA A 223 11.71 11.68 13.78
N LYS A 224 11.26 12.76 14.40
CA LYS A 224 10.95 12.83 15.84
C LYS A 224 9.46 13.14 16.01
N LEU A 225 8.93 12.71 17.14
CA LEU A 225 7.54 13.02 17.53
C LEU A 225 7.32 14.54 17.52
N GLY A 226 6.29 15.00 16.84
CA GLY A 226 5.97 16.41 16.71
C GLY A 226 6.71 17.18 15.60
N ASP A 227 7.63 16.53 14.87
CA ASP A 227 8.32 17.19 13.75
C ASP A 227 7.35 17.69 12.68
N ASN A 228 7.68 18.84 12.09
CA ASN A 228 6.98 19.34 10.91
C ASN A 228 7.78 18.97 9.65
N LEU A 229 7.38 17.86 9.05
CA LEU A 229 8.02 17.28 7.87
C LEU A 229 7.58 18.01 6.60
N LYS A 230 8.56 18.35 5.74
CA LYS A 230 8.35 19.17 4.54
C LYS A 230 9.26 18.71 3.39
N TYR A 231 9.52 19.63 2.44
CA TYR A 231 10.33 19.40 1.24
C TYR A 231 11.64 18.66 1.49
N ARG A 232 12.38 19.03 2.56
CA ARG A 232 13.65 18.38 2.88
C ARG A 232 13.45 16.90 3.21
N TYR A 233 12.44 16.57 4.03
CA TYR A 233 12.12 15.20 4.39
C TYR A 233 11.73 14.39 3.15
N SER A 234 10.88 14.95 2.28
CA SER A 234 10.52 14.34 1.01
C SER A 234 11.76 14.13 0.12
N TYR A 235 12.62 15.13 -0.02
CA TYR A 235 13.85 15.05 -0.81
C TYR A 235 14.78 13.92 -0.34
N GLU A 236 14.94 13.75 0.98
CA GLU A 236 15.81 12.75 1.59
C GLU A 236 15.22 11.33 1.51
N ASN A 237 13.88 11.18 1.49
CA ASN A 237 13.22 9.88 1.67
C ASN A 237 12.43 9.39 0.45
N PHE A 238 12.01 10.26 -0.47
CA PHE A 238 11.12 9.86 -1.56
C PHE A 238 11.72 8.85 -2.54
N ASN A 239 13.04 8.87 -2.73
CA ASN A 239 13.73 7.84 -3.52
C ASN A 239 13.57 6.44 -2.90
N THR A 240 13.53 6.35 -1.56
CA THR A 240 13.25 5.09 -0.87
C THR A 240 11.82 4.61 -1.15
N VAL A 241 10.83 5.52 -1.10
CA VAL A 241 9.44 5.19 -1.47
C VAL A 241 9.37 4.67 -2.91
N ARG A 242 9.97 5.36 -3.88
CA ARG A 242 10.00 4.93 -5.29
C ARG A 242 10.64 3.55 -5.45
N SER A 243 11.75 3.32 -4.77
CA SER A 243 12.44 2.03 -4.81
C SER A 243 11.57 0.91 -4.25
N GLN A 244 10.88 1.13 -3.14
CA GLN A 244 9.97 0.14 -2.54
C GLN A 244 8.78 -0.17 -3.45
N LEU A 245 8.19 0.84 -4.09
CA LEU A 245 7.13 0.65 -5.08
C LEU A 245 7.59 -0.22 -6.26
N GLN A 246 8.82 0.01 -6.75
CA GLN A 246 9.40 -0.77 -7.84
C GLN A 246 9.70 -2.20 -7.43
N ILE A 247 10.31 -2.40 -6.26
CA ILE A 247 10.62 -3.73 -5.70
C ILE A 247 9.32 -4.51 -5.51
N ALA A 248 8.29 -3.88 -4.93
CA ALA A 248 6.97 -4.49 -4.73
C ALA A 248 6.36 -4.99 -6.05
N GLY A 249 6.39 -4.17 -7.10
CA GLY A 249 5.88 -4.57 -8.42
C GLY A 249 6.64 -5.75 -9.02
N ILE A 250 7.97 -5.75 -8.94
CA ILE A 250 8.83 -6.84 -9.43
C ILE A 250 8.57 -8.13 -8.65
N ARG A 251 8.43 -8.05 -7.32
CA ARG A 251 8.15 -9.20 -6.45
C ARG A 251 6.72 -9.71 -6.61
N LEU A 252 5.75 -8.82 -6.79
CA LEU A 252 4.37 -9.21 -7.14
C LEU A 252 4.35 -10.00 -8.44
N ALA A 253 5.04 -9.53 -9.48
CA ALA A 253 5.13 -10.27 -10.74
C ALA A 253 5.80 -11.65 -10.57
N LYS A 254 6.82 -11.76 -9.72
CA LYS A 254 7.45 -13.04 -9.36
C LYS A 254 6.43 -13.99 -8.74
N VAL A 255 5.72 -13.53 -7.70
CA VAL A 255 4.70 -14.34 -7.02
C VAL A 255 3.63 -14.82 -8.02
N LEU A 256 3.14 -13.94 -8.87
CA LEU A 256 2.12 -14.29 -9.86
C LEU A 256 2.67 -15.24 -10.94
N ASN A 257 3.91 -15.06 -11.40
CA ASN A 257 4.55 -15.96 -12.38
C ASN A 257 4.80 -17.36 -11.82
N ASP A 258 5.02 -17.50 -10.52
CA ASP A 258 5.17 -18.80 -9.87
C ASP A 258 3.82 -19.52 -9.70
N LEU A 259 2.72 -18.78 -9.53
CA LEU A 259 1.38 -19.33 -9.32
C LEU A 259 0.72 -19.83 -10.62
N PHE A 260 1.02 -19.22 -11.75
CA PHE A 260 0.36 -19.48 -13.03
C PHE A 260 1.30 -20.05 -14.09
#